data_a01e882116faaa4da2ca10c5eb85ff51
#
_entry.id   a01e882116faaa4da2ca10c5eb85ff51
#
_cell.length_a   1.000
_cell.length_b   1.000
_cell.length_c   1.000
_cell.angle_alpha   90.00
_cell.angle_beta   90.00
_cell.angle_gamma   90.00
#
_symmetry.space_group_name_H-M   'P 1'
#
loop_
_entity.id
_entity.type
_entity.pdbx_description
1 polymer ?
#
loop_
_entity_poly.entity_id
_entity_poly.type
_entity_poly.pdbx_seq_one_letter_code
_entity_poly.pdbx_strand_id
1 'polypeptide(L)'
;MTRIICFHLFNDYSGSPKVLKIVLEGLLKKGYQINLITSTGGALDELLYYKNLSKHSYPYRFSNNPIVTMLRYYMVQLYTFILTFRWLFYKDVTFYINTLLPVGPALAGRIMGKRVVYHYHENAFVKGTFYKVLATIMQKLAHKII
;
A
#
# COMPACT_ATOMS: atom_id res chain seq x y z
N MET A 1 3.38 20.44 5.88
CA MET A 1 2.78 19.86 4.65
C MET A 1 2.61 18.37 4.86
N THR A 2 1.39 17.86 4.78
CA THR A 2 1.12 16.44 5.08
C THR A 2 1.77 15.55 4.02
N ARG A 3 2.58 14.60 4.46
CA ARG A 3 3.22 13.60 3.62
C ARG A 3 2.36 12.34 3.58
N ILE A 4 2.12 11.82 2.41
CA ILE A 4 1.37 10.57 2.20
C ILE A 4 2.36 9.46 1.84
N ILE A 5 2.35 8.39 2.62
CA ILE A 5 3.10 7.18 2.32
C ILE A 5 2.10 6.16 1.81
N CYS A 6 2.13 5.90 0.52
CA CYS A 6 1.19 5.02 -0.16
C CYS A 6 1.80 3.64 -0.34
N PHE A 7 1.07 2.62 0.08
CA PHE A 7 1.46 1.21 -0.06
C PHE A 7 0.48 0.47 -0.97
N HIS A 8 1.04 -0.20 -1.97
CA HIS A 8 0.31 -1.10 -2.85
C HIS A 8 1.19 -2.32 -3.16
N LEU A 9 0.65 -3.54 -3.01
CA LEU A 9 1.47 -4.74 -3.09
C LEU A 9 2.05 -4.95 -4.49
N PHE A 10 1.21 -4.81 -5.52
CA PHE A 10 1.53 -5.27 -6.87
C PHE A 10 1.19 -4.22 -7.92
N ASN A 11 2.21 -3.75 -8.65
CA ASN A 11 2.06 -2.73 -9.67
C ASN A 11 2.05 -3.38 -11.07
N ASP A 12 0.86 -3.48 -11.65
CA ASP A 12 0.62 -3.94 -13.01
C ASP A 12 -0.37 -3.02 -13.72
N TYR A 13 -0.99 -3.47 -14.80
CA TYR A 13 -2.03 -2.74 -15.53
C TYR A 13 -3.45 -3.21 -15.21
N SER A 14 -3.66 -3.93 -14.10
CA SER A 14 -4.98 -4.34 -13.63
C SER A 14 -5.79 -3.18 -13.04
N GLY A 15 -7.02 -3.46 -12.58
CA GLY A 15 -7.94 -2.44 -12.11
C GLY A 15 -7.42 -1.66 -10.89
N SER A 16 -6.88 -2.36 -9.90
CA SER A 16 -6.47 -1.75 -8.64
C SER A 16 -5.35 -0.71 -8.78
N PRO A 17 -4.22 -0.98 -9.49
CA PRO A 17 -3.21 0.05 -9.75
C PRO A 17 -3.73 1.22 -10.59
N LYS A 18 -4.63 0.98 -11.54
CA LYS A 18 -5.24 2.05 -12.35
C LYS A 18 -6.10 2.99 -11.51
N VAL A 19 -6.92 2.46 -10.62
CA VAL A 19 -7.72 3.27 -9.69
C VAL A 19 -6.81 4.07 -8.76
N LEU A 20 -5.78 3.42 -8.20
CA LEU A 20 -4.80 4.10 -7.35
C LEU A 20 -4.08 5.22 -8.11
N LYS A 21 -3.69 5.00 -9.37
CA LYS A 21 -3.06 6.01 -10.21
C LYS A 21 -3.89 7.29 -10.28
N ILE A 22 -5.21 7.18 -10.53
CA ILE A 22 -6.13 8.32 -10.61
C ILE A 22 -6.14 9.09 -9.28
N VAL A 23 -6.23 8.38 -8.15
CA VAL A 23 -6.23 8.99 -6.81
C VAL A 23 -4.92 9.72 -6.53
N LEU A 24 -3.78 9.05 -6.78
CA LEU A 24 -2.46 9.64 -6.55
C LEU A 24 -2.23 10.84 -7.44
N GLU A 25 -2.62 10.78 -8.70
CA GLU A 25 -2.52 11.91 -9.63
C GLU A 25 -3.30 13.13 -9.12
N GLY A 26 -4.53 12.93 -8.63
CA GLY A 26 -5.32 14.00 -8.03
C GLY A 26 -4.66 14.61 -6.80
N LEU A 27 -4.03 13.81 -5.95
CA LEU A 27 -3.30 14.28 -4.77
C LEU A 27 -2.01 15.03 -5.15
N LEU A 28 -1.27 14.51 -6.15
CA LEU A 28 -0.05 15.14 -6.65
C LEU A 28 -0.33 16.53 -7.26
N LYS A 29 -1.41 16.66 -8.04
CA LYS A 29 -1.88 17.94 -8.59
C LYS A 29 -2.28 18.95 -7.50
N LYS A 30 -2.74 18.47 -6.35
CA LYS A 30 -3.02 19.30 -5.16
C LYS A 30 -1.78 19.65 -4.34
N GLY A 31 -0.59 19.23 -4.76
CA GLY A 31 0.68 19.54 -4.12
C GLY A 31 1.08 18.65 -2.95
N TYR A 32 0.39 17.53 -2.69
CA TYR A 32 0.82 16.59 -1.66
C TYR A 32 2.15 15.96 -2.00
N GLN A 33 2.99 15.75 -0.98
CA GLN A 33 4.22 14.95 -1.11
C GLN A 33 3.88 13.47 -0.92
N ILE A 34 4.19 12.65 -1.93
CA ILE A 34 3.84 11.23 -1.91
C ILE A 34 5.10 10.37 -1.99
N ASN A 35 5.19 9.40 -1.07
CA ASN A 35 6.14 8.30 -1.15
C ASN A 35 5.36 7.03 -1.50
N LEU A 36 5.53 6.53 -2.71
CA LEU A 36 4.86 5.32 -3.20
C LEU A 36 5.77 4.11 -2.99
N ILE A 37 5.26 3.10 -2.29
CA ILE A 37 5.95 1.83 -2.05
C ILE A 37 5.14 0.72 -2.69
N THR A 38 5.70 0.09 -3.73
CA THR A 38 5.03 -0.94 -4.52
C THR A 38 6.04 -1.79 -5.28
N SER A 39 5.58 -2.85 -5.96
CA SER A 39 6.46 -3.62 -6.83
C SER A 39 6.89 -2.84 -8.08
N THR A 40 7.87 -3.38 -8.78
CA THR A 40 8.42 -2.81 -10.03
C THR A 40 7.45 -2.96 -11.20
N GLY A 41 7.42 -1.97 -12.10
CA GLY A 41 6.64 -1.95 -13.34
C GLY A 41 5.20 -1.47 -13.17
N GLY A 42 4.41 -1.44 -14.24
CA GLY A 42 2.97 -1.19 -14.24
C GLY A 42 2.51 0.26 -14.28
N ALA A 43 1.20 0.45 -14.11
CA ALA A 43 0.51 1.72 -14.34
C ALA A 43 0.97 2.87 -13.42
N LEU A 44 1.45 2.56 -12.23
CA LEU A 44 1.90 3.57 -11.27
C LEU A 44 3.23 4.23 -11.67
N ASP A 45 4.01 3.58 -12.54
CA ASP A 45 5.28 4.15 -13.02
C ASP A 45 5.05 5.36 -13.94
N GLU A 46 3.86 5.46 -14.53
CA GLU A 46 3.47 6.61 -15.34
C GLU A 46 3.35 7.91 -14.52
N LEU A 47 3.35 7.85 -13.19
CA LEU A 47 3.33 9.02 -12.31
C LEU A 47 4.73 9.57 -11.97
N LEU A 48 5.81 8.90 -12.39
CA LEU A 48 7.17 9.26 -11.99
C LEU A 48 7.66 10.61 -12.51
N TYR A 49 6.96 11.24 -13.44
CA TYR A 49 7.27 12.59 -13.90
C TYR A 49 6.88 13.69 -12.88
N TYR A 50 6.05 13.38 -11.89
CA TYR A 50 5.72 14.33 -10.83
C TYR A 50 6.90 14.52 -9.86
N LYS A 51 7.38 15.75 -9.69
CA LYS A 51 8.52 16.08 -8.80
C LYS A 51 8.22 15.84 -7.30
N ASN A 52 6.96 15.86 -6.92
CA ASN A 52 6.49 15.62 -5.55
C ASN A 52 6.12 14.15 -5.29
N LEU A 53 6.47 13.24 -6.19
CA LEU A 53 6.39 11.79 -6.01
C LEU A 53 7.79 11.20 -5.89
N SER A 54 8.00 10.37 -4.87
CA SER A 54 9.14 9.45 -4.83
C SER A 54 8.64 8.02 -4.76
N LYS A 55 9.28 7.11 -5.50
CA LYS A 55 8.90 5.69 -5.54
C LYS A 55 10.02 4.85 -4.93
N HIS A 56 9.62 3.90 -4.08
CA HIS A 56 10.46 2.82 -3.61
C HIS A 56 9.88 1.49 -4.09
N SER A 57 10.66 0.72 -4.82
CA SER A 57 10.20 -0.53 -5.43
C SER A 57 10.90 -1.73 -4.83
N TYR A 58 10.18 -2.85 -4.79
CA TYR A 58 10.69 -4.17 -4.42
C TYR A 58 10.28 -5.19 -5.49
N PRO A 59 11.07 -6.27 -5.68
CA PRO A 59 10.70 -7.35 -6.59
C PRO A 59 9.59 -8.18 -5.96
N TYR A 60 8.42 -8.22 -6.61
CA TYR A 60 7.33 -9.11 -6.24
C TYR A 60 6.68 -9.67 -7.51
N ARG A 61 6.55 -10.98 -7.59
CA ARG A 61 5.91 -11.69 -8.70
C ARG A 61 5.11 -12.87 -8.16
N PHE A 62 3.98 -13.13 -8.78
CA PHE A 62 3.22 -14.36 -8.54
C PHE A 62 4.02 -15.57 -9.05
N SER A 63 3.78 -16.71 -8.43
CA SER A 63 4.32 -18.01 -8.86
C SER A 63 3.14 -18.93 -9.15
N ASN A 64 3.37 -19.89 -10.05
CA ASN A 64 2.42 -20.98 -10.28
C ASN A 64 2.27 -21.89 -9.04
N ASN A 65 3.25 -21.87 -8.15
CA ASN A 65 3.19 -22.58 -6.86
C ASN A 65 2.60 -21.66 -5.78
N PRO A 66 1.44 -22.01 -5.19
CA PRO A 66 0.78 -21.19 -4.19
C PRO A 66 1.62 -21.01 -2.90
N ILE A 67 2.42 -22.01 -2.52
CA ILE A 67 3.30 -21.94 -1.35
C ILE A 67 4.38 -20.88 -1.58
N VAL A 68 5.00 -20.88 -2.76
CA VAL A 68 6.03 -19.90 -3.14
C VAL A 68 5.43 -18.48 -3.16
N THR A 69 4.23 -18.33 -3.70
CA THR A 69 3.51 -17.04 -3.71
C THR A 69 3.24 -16.55 -2.29
N MET A 70 2.80 -17.43 -1.39
CA MET A 70 2.53 -17.10 0.01
C MET A 70 3.82 -16.70 0.74
N LEU A 71 4.91 -17.43 0.56
CA LEU A 71 6.21 -17.10 1.15
C LEU A 71 6.71 -15.71 0.67
N ARG A 72 6.62 -15.44 -0.64
CA ARG A 72 6.96 -14.13 -1.21
C ARG A 72 6.10 -13.02 -0.61
N TYR A 73 4.80 -13.28 -0.45
CA TYR A 73 3.88 -12.33 0.19
C TYR A 73 4.33 -12.01 1.61
N TYR A 74 4.59 -13.01 2.46
CA TYR A 74 5.06 -12.78 3.84
C TYR A 74 6.40 -12.06 3.90
N MET A 75 7.34 -12.39 3.01
CA MET A 75 8.63 -11.68 2.93
C MET A 75 8.45 -10.20 2.62
N VAL A 76 7.56 -9.87 1.69
CA VAL A 76 7.26 -8.47 1.35
C VAL A 76 6.54 -7.76 2.52
N GLN A 77 5.64 -8.45 3.23
CA GLN A 77 4.99 -7.86 4.41
C GLN A 77 6.02 -7.54 5.51
N LEU A 78 6.94 -8.46 5.79
CA LEU A 78 8.01 -8.23 6.76
C LEU A 78 8.95 -7.10 6.31
N TYR A 79 9.36 -7.12 5.05
CA TYR A 79 10.21 -6.08 4.47
C TYR A 79 9.55 -4.69 4.57
N THR A 80 8.31 -4.57 4.12
CA THR A 80 7.59 -3.29 4.15
C THR A 80 7.23 -2.85 5.58
N PHE A 81 6.99 -3.79 6.49
CA PHE A 81 6.83 -3.50 7.92
C PHE A 81 8.08 -2.82 8.47
N ILE A 82 9.28 -3.40 8.26
CA ILE A 82 10.54 -2.84 8.73
C ILE A 82 10.83 -1.50 8.04
N LEU A 83 10.67 -1.43 6.71
CA LEU A 83 10.89 -0.23 5.93
C LEU A 83 10.05 0.95 6.44
N THR A 84 8.84 0.68 6.91
CA THR A 84 7.89 1.70 7.37
C THR A 84 8.39 2.48 8.58
N PHE A 85 9.24 1.88 9.44
CA PHE A 85 9.80 2.57 10.61
C PHE A 85 10.71 3.76 10.26
N ARG A 86 11.17 3.90 9.03
CA ARG A 86 11.90 5.09 8.58
C ARG A 86 11.11 6.40 8.76
N TRP A 87 9.77 6.33 8.85
CA TRP A 87 8.90 7.48 9.09
C TRP A 87 8.50 7.67 10.56
N LEU A 88 9.12 6.93 11.50
CA LEU A 88 8.78 7.00 12.92
C LEU A 88 8.81 8.43 13.46
N PHE A 89 9.86 9.19 13.15
CA PHE A 89 10.07 10.54 13.67
C PHE A 89 9.41 11.66 12.87
N TYR A 90 8.76 11.34 11.76
CA TYR A 90 8.02 12.33 10.97
C TYR A 90 6.63 12.57 11.59
N LYS A 91 6.29 13.83 11.90
CA LYS A 91 5.02 14.16 12.57
C LYS A 91 3.80 14.08 11.64
N ASP A 92 3.83 14.78 10.51
CA ASP A 92 2.67 14.92 9.61
C ASP A 92 2.68 13.87 8.49
N VAL A 93 2.49 12.61 8.87
CA VAL A 93 2.49 11.47 7.95
C VAL A 93 1.18 10.72 8.03
N THR A 94 0.58 10.48 6.86
CA THR A 94 -0.57 9.58 6.70
C THR A 94 -0.13 8.37 5.87
N PHE A 95 -0.39 7.18 6.37
CA PHE A 95 -0.23 5.93 5.63
C PHE A 95 -1.50 5.61 4.87
N TYR A 96 -1.37 5.56 3.56
CA TYR A 96 -2.45 5.24 2.64
C TYR A 96 -2.23 3.82 2.12
N ILE A 97 -3.10 2.92 2.54
CA ILE A 97 -3.03 1.49 2.22
C ILE A 97 -4.04 1.20 1.12
N ASN A 98 -3.56 0.88 -0.07
CA ASN A 98 -4.44 0.52 -1.17
C ASN A 98 -4.65 -0.99 -1.19
N THR A 99 -5.89 -1.44 -1.19
CA THR A 99 -6.35 -2.83 -1.04
C THR A 99 -6.14 -3.42 0.37
N LEU A 100 -6.54 -4.68 0.56
CA LEU A 100 -6.37 -5.40 1.84
C LEU A 100 -4.95 -5.96 2.04
N LEU A 101 -4.17 -6.07 0.96
CA LEU A 101 -2.95 -6.87 0.95
C LEU A 101 -1.76 -6.28 1.72
N PRO A 102 -1.51 -4.94 1.76
CA PRO A 102 -0.37 -4.41 2.49
C PRO A 102 -0.60 -4.31 4.01
N VAL A 103 -0.63 -5.45 4.70
CA VAL A 103 -0.84 -5.52 6.15
C VAL A 103 0.37 -5.07 6.96
N GLY A 104 1.57 -5.42 6.51
CA GLY A 104 2.83 -5.09 7.21
C GLY A 104 2.97 -3.59 7.49
N PRO A 105 2.91 -2.72 6.49
CA PRO A 105 3.01 -1.28 6.69
C PRO A 105 1.82 -0.69 7.49
N ALA A 106 0.62 -1.25 7.37
CA ALA A 106 -0.52 -0.82 8.17
C ALA A 106 -0.30 -1.09 9.66
N LEU A 107 0.20 -2.28 9.99
CA LEU A 107 0.54 -2.67 11.36
C LEU A 107 1.64 -1.77 11.93
N ALA A 108 2.72 -1.54 11.17
CA ALA A 108 3.79 -0.63 11.58
C ALA A 108 3.26 0.79 11.82
N GLY A 109 2.39 1.28 10.94
CA GLY A 109 1.75 2.58 11.09
C GLY A 109 0.95 2.71 12.38
N ARG A 110 0.19 1.68 12.73
CA ARG A 110 -0.56 1.65 14.00
C ARG A 110 0.37 1.63 15.22
N ILE A 111 1.42 0.81 15.20
CA ILE A 111 2.42 0.75 16.29
C ILE A 111 3.09 2.11 16.50
N MET A 112 3.39 2.82 15.42
CA MET A 112 3.99 4.16 15.47
C MET A 112 2.99 5.29 15.79
N GLY A 113 1.71 5.00 16.02
CA GLY A 113 0.68 6.00 16.26
C GLY A 113 0.38 6.90 15.06
N LYS A 114 0.68 6.44 13.84
CA LYS A 114 0.42 7.18 12.61
C LYS A 114 -1.01 6.97 12.12
N ARG A 115 -1.55 7.95 11.41
CA ARG A 115 -2.85 7.83 10.77
C ARG A 115 -2.78 6.81 9.63
N VAL A 116 -3.59 5.75 9.70
CA VAL A 116 -3.70 4.69 8.68
C VAL A 116 -5.06 4.82 7.99
N VAL A 117 -5.04 5.03 6.68
CA VAL A 117 -6.22 5.11 5.82
C VAL A 117 -6.18 3.94 4.85
N TYR A 118 -7.22 3.14 4.83
CA TYR A 118 -7.39 2.07 3.85
C TYR A 118 -8.32 2.51 2.72
N HIS A 119 -7.88 2.29 1.49
CA HIS A 119 -8.73 2.37 0.31
C HIS A 119 -9.17 0.94 -0.06
N TYR A 120 -10.41 0.63 0.30
CA TYR A 120 -10.98 -0.70 0.15
C TYR A 120 -11.96 -0.74 -1.01
N HIS A 121 -11.61 -1.46 -2.06
CA HIS A 121 -12.46 -1.67 -3.24
C HIS A 121 -12.55 -3.14 -3.68
N GLU A 122 -12.19 -4.06 -2.78
CA GLU A 122 -12.24 -5.50 -3.01
C GLU A 122 -13.48 -6.11 -2.35
N ASN A 123 -14.02 -7.18 -2.94
CA ASN A 123 -15.06 -7.97 -2.29
C ASN A 123 -14.45 -9.17 -1.56
N ALA A 124 -14.12 -9.00 -0.28
CA ALA A 124 -13.52 -10.04 0.55
C ALA A 124 -14.41 -11.28 0.70
N PHE A 125 -15.73 -11.13 0.65
CA PHE A 125 -16.67 -12.25 0.79
C PHE A 125 -16.62 -13.19 -0.40
N VAL A 126 -16.38 -12.69 -1.60
CA VAL A 126 -16.26 -13.48 -2.83
C VAL A 126 -14.87 -14.11 -2.97
N LYS A 127 -13.83 -13.41 -2.48
CA LYS A 127 -12.43 -13.84 -2.63
C LYS A 127 -11.97 -14.95 -1.67
N GLY A 128 -12.80 -15.35 -0.68
CA GLY A 128 -12.54 -16.46 0.22
C GLY A 128 -11.98 -16.09 1.59
N THR A 129 -11.67 -17.12 2.40
CA THR A 129 -11.34 -16.97 3.84
C THR A 129 -10.13 -16.09 4.11
N PHE A 130 -9.08 -16.19 3.30
CA PHE A 130 -7.89 -15.36 3.44
C PHE A 130 -8.24 -13.86 3.39
N TYR A 131 -9.03 -13.43 2.41
CA TYR A 131 -9.45 -12.03 2.28
C TYR A 131 -10.41 -11.58 3.40
N LYS A 132 -11.23 -12.50 3.95
CA LYS A 132 -12.06 -12.20 5.13
C LYS A 132 -11.21 -11.89 6.36
N VAL A 133 -10.13 -12.66 6.57
CA VAL A 133 -9.16 -12.41 7.65
C VAL A 133 -8.49 -11.06 7.45
N LEU A 134 -8.03 -10.75 6.22
CA LEU A 134 -7.44 -9.45 5.92
C LEU A 134 -8.42 -8.29 6.14
N ALA A 135 -9.69 -8.45 5.80
CA ALA A 135 -10.71 -7.44 6.06
C ALA A 135 -10.93 -7.20 7.56
N THR A 136 -10.90 -8.25 8.38
CA THR A 136 -10.96 -8.13 9.83
C THR A 136 -9.73 -7.38 10.39
N ILE A 137 -8.55 -7.67 9.87
CA ILE A 137 -7.31 -6.97 10.24
C ILE A 137 -7.41 -5.48 9.85
N MET A 138 -7.88 -5.19 8.63
CA MET A 138 -8.10 -3.80 8.17
C MET A 138 -9.00 -3.03 9.13
N GLN A 139 -10.14 -3.61 9.55
CA GLN A 139 -11.07 -2.97 10.50
C GLN A 139 -10.41 -2.61 11.83
N LYS A 140 -9.45 -3.42 12.29
CA LYS A 140 -8.71 -3.17 13.54
C LYS A 140 -7.59 -2.13 13.36
N LEU A 141 -6.95 -2.09 12.20
CA LEU A 141 -5.79 -1.24 11.95
C LEU A 141 -6.17 0.13 11.37
N ALA A 142 -7.25 0.23 10.62
CA ALA A 142 -7.65 1.48 9.98
C ALA A 142 -8.13 2.54 10.97
N HIS A 143 -7.70 3.78 10.76
CA HIS A 143 -8.35 4.96 11.35
C HIS A 143 -9.50 5.45 10.47
N LYS A 144 -9.42 5.18 9.17
CA LYS A 144 -10.46 5.48 8.19
C LYS A 144 -10.40 4.46 7.05
N ILE A 145 -11.57 4.04 6.59
CA ILE A 145 -11.76 3.21 5.39
C ILE A 145 -12.53 4.06 4.37
N ILE A 146 -12.08 4.06 3.13
CA ILE A 146 -12.69 4.76 1.98
C ILE A 146 -12.86 3.81 0.81
#